data_4a5b160e1716835ca614b33d107a29c7
#
_entry.id   4a5b160e1716835ca614b33d107a29c7
#
_cell.length_a   1.000
_cell.length_b   1.000
_cell.length_c   1.000
_cell.angle_alpha   90.00
_cell.angle_beta   90.00
_cell.angle_gamma   90.00
#
_symmetry.space_group_name_H-M   'P 1'
#
loop_
_entity.id
_entity.type
_entity.pdbx_description
1 polymer ?
#
loop_
_entity_poly.entity_id
_entity_poly.type
_entity_poly.pdbx_seq_one_letter_code
_entity_poly.pdbx_strand_id
1 'polypeptide(L)'
;MLWLKALHMIFMVTWFAGLFYLPRLYVYHATTEDEAGRERFKIMERKLFFGITTPGGVLTLAFGVWMLLDYAWVAYAQSGWLQAKLLLVAILVLYHVACANFLLDFKHDRNRHSHVFYRWFNELPVLILVAVVLLATLKPF
;
A
#
# COMPACT_ATOMS: atom_id res chain seq x y z
N MET A 1 3.68 -16.23 18.96
CA MET A 1 3.53 -16.11 17.48
C MET A 1 2.16 -15.61 17.06
N LEU A 2 1.11 -15.96 17.75
CA LEU A 2 -0.24 -15.46 17.41
C LEU A 2 -0.34 -13.95 17.54
N TRP A 3 0.35 -13.34 18.51
CA TRP A 3 0.37 -11.88 18.67
C TRP A 3 1.01 -11.17 17.49
N LEU A 4 2.17 -11.68 17.02
CA LEU A 4 2.84 -11.10 15.87
C LEU A 4 1.98 -11.18 14.61
N LYS A 5 1.32 -12.33 14.41
CA LYS A 5 0.44 -12.55 13.27
C LYS A 5 -0.75 -11.59 13.32
N ALA A 6 -1.36 -11.42 14.50
CA ALA A 6 -2.49 -10.52 14.67
C ALA A 6 -2.09 -9.06 14.40
N LEU A 7 -0.98 -8.62 14.97
CA LEU A 7 -0.49 -7.25 14.77
C LEU A 7 -0.11 -7.00 13.32
N HIS A 8 0.53 -7.97 12.68
CA HIS A 8 0.86 -7.89 11.26
C HIS A 8 -0.41 -7.69 10.41
N MET A 9 -1.45 -8.47 10.69
CA MET A 9 -2.73 -8.37 9.97
C MET A 9 -3.42 -7.03 10.20
N ILE A 10 -3.41 -6.52 11.44
CA ILE A 10 -4.02 -5.24 11.77
C ILE A 10 -3.37 -4.11 10.98
N PHE A 11 -2.05 -4.05 11.00
CA PHE A 11 -1.33 -2.99 10.30
C PHE A 11 -1.37 -3.17 8.78
N MET A 12 -1.46 -4.41 8.30
CA MET A 12 -1.67 -4.69 6.89
C MET A 12 -3.00 -4.07 6.42
N VAL A 13 -4.07 -4.20 7.21
CA VAL A 13 -5.36 -3.60 6.89
C VAL A 13 -5.25 -2.09 6.80
N THR A 14 -4.57 -1.44 7.76
CA THR A 14 -4.40 0.02 7.72
C THR A 14 -3.59 0.46 6.51
N TRP A 15 -2.54 -0.30 6.16
CA TRP A 15 -1.72 0.02 4.99
C TRP A 15 -2.53 -0.07 3.70
N PHE A 16 -3.26 -1.18 3.50
CA PHE A 16 -4.10 -1.34 2.31
C PHE A 16 -5.23 -0.32 2.27
N ALA A 17 -5.85 0.00 3.41
CA ALA A 17 -6.88 1.03 3.45
C ALA A 17 -6.34 2.36 2.94
N GLY A 18 -5.13 2.75 3.37
CA GLY A 18 -4.48 3.95 2.88
C GLY A 18 -4.16 3.88 1.40
N LEU A 19 -3.63 2.75 0.93
CA LEU A 19 -3.29 2.57 -0.48
C LEU A 19 -4.53 2.50 -1.38
N PHE A 20 -5.68 2.08 -0.86
CA PHE A 20 -6.94 2.11 -1.61
C PHE A 20 -7.49 3.52 -1.73
N TYR A 21 -7.37 4.31 -0.67
CA TYR A 21 -8.00 5.62 -0.60
C TYR A 21 -7.15 6.73 -1.21
N LEU A 22 -5.83 6.66 -1.05
CA LEU A 22 -4.93 7.72 -1.51
C LEU A 22 -5.00 7.98 -3.02
N PRO A 23 -4.92 6.94 -3.88
CA PRO A 23 -5.08 7.18 -5.33
C PRO A 23 -6.47 7.70 -5.69
N ARG A 24 -7.50 7.36 -4.92
CA ARG A 24 -8.84 7.90 -5.13
C ARG A 24 -8.85 9.41 -4.89
N LEU A 25 -8.13 9.88 -3.87
CA LEU A 25 -7.95 11.32 -3.66
C LEU A 25 -7.25 11.96 -4.84
N TYR A 26 -6.27 11.27 -5.44
CA TYR A 26 -5.58 11.76 -6.64
C TYR A 26 -6.54 11.90 -7.82
N VAL A 27 -7.47 10.96 -7.98
CA VAL A 27 -8.49 11.05 -9.03
C VAL A 27 -9.28 12.35 -8.89
N TYR A 28 -9.76 12.64 -7.70
CA TYR A 28 -10.54 13.85 -7.45
C TYR A 28 -9.68 15.10 -7.52
N HIS A 29 -8.45 15.06 -7.00
CA HIS A 29 -7.53 16.17 -7.06
C HIS A 29 -7.21 16.56 -8.50
N ALA A 30 -7.01 15.57 -9.37
CA ALA A 30 -6.69 15.81 -10.78
C ALA A 30 -7.81 16.51 -11.54
N THR A 31 -9.09 16.36 -11.07
CA THR A 31 -10.24 16.99 -11.69
C THR A 31 -10.63 18.31 -11.03
N THR A 32 -10.02 18.66 -9.89
CA THR A 32 -10.35 19.86 -9.15
C THR A 32 -9.73 21.09 -9.80
N GLU A 33 -10.55 22.10 -10.08
CA GLU A 33 -10.10 23.30 -10.80
C GLU A 33 -9.89 24.50 -9.86
N ASP A 34 -10.61 24.56 -8.73
CA ASP A 34 -10.48 25.68 -7.81
C ASP A 34 -9.30 25.51 -6.85
N GLU A 35 -8.68 26.62 -6.49
CA GLU A 35 -7.51 26.63 -5.64
C GLU A 35 -7.80 26.12 -4.22
N ALA A 36 -8.94 26.51 -3.66
CA ALA A 36 -9.34 26.08 -2.32
C ALA A 36 -9.50 24.55 -2.26
N GLY A 37 -10.09 23.96 -3.29
CA GLY A 37 -10.24 22.51 -3.39
C GLY A 37 -8.91 21.80 -3.52
N ARG A 38 -8.00 22.32 -4.34
CA ARG A 38 -6.66 21.75 -4.49
C ARG A 38 -5.89 21.76 -3.18
N GLU A 39 -5.92 22.86 -2.44
CA GLU A 39 -5.26 22.97 -1.14
C GLU A 39 -5.86 22.00 -0.13
N ARG A 40 -7.17 21.80 -0.16
CA ARG A 40 -7.83 20.82 0.71
C ARG A 40 -7.35 19.39 0.41
N PHE A 41 -7.27 19.01 -0.86
CA PHE A 41 -6.77 17.70 -1.24
C PHE A 41 -5.32 17.50 -0.84
N LYS A 42 -4.48 18.51 -0.95
CA LYS A 42 -3.09 18.43 -0.49
C LYS A 42 -3.01 18.08 1.00
N ILE A 43 -3.86 18.71 1.81
CA ILE A 43 -3.92 18.45 3.25
C ILE A 43 -4.40 17.02 3.51
N MET A 44 -5.47 16.59 2.84
CA MET A 44 -6.04 15.26 3.01
C MET A 44 -5.05 14.17 2.61
N GLU A 45 -4.38 14.34 1.48
CA GLU A 45 -3.40 13.39 0.98
C GLU A 45 -2.21 13.26 1.94
N ARG A 46 -1.71 14.40 2.43
CA ARG A 46 -0.60 14.40 3.37
C ARG A 46 -0.95 13.72 4.69
N LYS A 47 -2.12 14.03 5.24
CA LYS A 47 -2.56 13.45 6.50
C LYS A 47 -2.79 11.94 6.36
N LEU A 48 -3.38 11.52 5.27
CA LEU A 48 -3.61 10.09 5.01
C LEU A 48 -2.27 9.35 4.82
N PHE A 49 -1.38 9.90 4.00
CA PHE A 49 -0.11 9.23 3.69
C PHE A 49 0.77 9.11 4.93
N PHE A 50 0.99 10.20 5.67
CA PHE A 50 1.89 10.20 6.82
C PHE A 50 1.23 9.75 8.11
N GLY A 51 -0.10 9.80 8.21
CA GLY A 51 -0.81 9.44 9.43
C GLY A 51 -1.25 7.98 9.48
N ILE A 52 -1.59 7.39 8.35
CA ILE A 52 -2.17 6.04 8.30
C ILE A 52 -1.36 5.13 7.38
N THR A 53 -1.15 5.55 6.14
CA THR A 53 -0.58 4.69 5.10
C THR A 53 0.87 4.32 5.41
N THR A 54 1.71 5.29 5.66
CA THR A 54 3.14 5.04 5.92
C THR A 54 3.38 4.34 7.25
N PRO A 55 2.77 4.78 8.38
CA PRO A 55 2.93 4.02 9.63
C PRO A 55 2.40 2.59 9.52
N GLY A 56 1.24 2.41 8.85
CA GLY A 56 0.68 1.08 8.62
C GLY A 56 1.63 0.20 7.83
N GLY A 57 2.22 0.73 6.76
CA GLY A 57 3.17 0.00 5.92
C GLY A 57 4.43 -0.36 6.68
N VAL A 58 5.01 0.59 7.41
CA VAL A 58 6.23 0.35 8.20
C VAL A 58 6.00 -0.75 9.23
N LEU A 59 4.90 -0.67 9.98
CA LEU A 59 4.60 -1.66 11.01
C LEU A 59 4.25 -3.02 10.41
N THR A 60 3.55 -3.05 9.28
CA THR A 60 3.26 -4.29 8.56
C THR A 60 4.55 -4.99 8.17
N LEU A 61 5.48 -4.26 7.57
CA LEU A 61 6.76 -4.81 7.14
C LEU A 61 7.62 -5.23 8.33
N ALA A 62 7.63 -4.44 9.42
CA ALA A 62 8.39 -4.76 10.62
C ALA A 62 7.92 -6.09 11.22
N PHE A 63 6.62 -6.25 11.42
CA PHE A 63 6.08 -7.49 11.98
C PHE A 63 6.21 -8.65 11.00
N GLY A 64 6.06 -8.39 9.70
CA GLY A 64 6.26 -9.42 8.67
C GLY A 64 7.68 -9.94 8.64
N VAL A 65 8.68 -9.05 8.70
CA VAL A 65 10.09 -9.42 8.76
C VAL A 65 10.39 -10.19 10.05
N TRP A 66 9.83 -9.74 11.17
CA TRP A 66 10.01 -10.44 12.44
C TRP A 66 9.51 -11.89 12.32
N MET A 67 8.30 -12.11 11.80
CA MET A 67 7.78 -13.45 11.62
C MET A 67 8.63 -14.27 10.63
N LEU A 68 9.11 -13.63 9.58
CA LEU A 68 9.94 -14.27 8.57
C LEU A 68 11.23 -14.79 9.19
N LEU A 69 11.92 -13.97 9.97
CA LEU A 69 13.18 -14.34 10.60
C LEU A 69 12.99 -15.35 11.74
N ASP A 70 11.84 -15.27 12.44
CA ASP A 70 11.59 -16.08 13.62
C ASP A 70 11.19 -17.52 13.27
N TYR A 71 10.30 -17.70 12.29
CA TYR A 71 9.86 -19.05 11.94
C TYR A 71 9.55 -19.28 10.45
N ALA A 72 9.02 -18.26 9.76
CA ALA A 72 8.47 -18.48 8.42
C ALA A 72 9.57 -18.82 7.41
N TRP A 73 10.73 -18.18 7.50
CA TRP A 73 11.83 -18.47 6.58
C TRP A 73 12.31 -19.92 6.75
N VAL A 74 12.51 -20.37 7.99
CA VAL A 74 12.95 -21.74 8.26
C VAL A 74 11.90 -22.74 7.78
N ALA A 75 10.62 -22.46 8.05
CA ALA A 75 9.54 -23.37 7.71
C ALA A 75 9.20 -23.38 6.22
N TYR A 76 9.27 -22.22 5.55
CA TYR A 76 8.69 -22.03 4.22
C TYR A 76 9.64 -21.44 3.18
N ALA A 77 10.93 -21.34 3.46
CA ALA A 77 11.89 -20.70 2.55
C ALA A 77 11.89 -21.34 1.15
N GLN A 78 11.65 -22.65 1.07
CA GLN A 78 11.60 -23.37 -0.19
C GLN A 78 10.22 -23.41 -0.82
N SER A 79 9.22 -22.81 -0.18
CA SER A 79 7.85 -22.81 -0.68
C SER A 79 7.67 -21.69 -1.71
N GLY A 80 7.13 -22.03 -2.87
CA GLY A 80 6.89 -21.04 -3.92
C GLY A 80 5.89 -19.97 -3.51
N TRP A 81 4.88 -20.33 -2.69
CA TRP A 81 3.88 -19.38 -2.25
C TRP A 81 4.48 -18.24 -1.41
N LEU A 82 5.46 -18.55 -0.56
CA LEU A 82 6.14 -17.52 0.24
C LEU A 82 6.96 -16.60 -0.65
N GLN A 83 7.70 -17.17 -1.60
CA GLN A 83 8.51 -16.40 -2.53
C GLN A 83 7.64 -15.49 -3.40
N ALA A 84 6.50 -16.01 -3.89
CA ALA A 84 5.55 -15.22 -4.67
C ALA A 84 4.94 -14.10 -3.83
N LYS A 85 4.60 -14.37 -2.58
CA LYS A 85 4.07 -13.37 -1.66
C LYS A 85 5.09 -12.26 -1.41
N LEU A 86 6.36 -12.62 -1.20
CA LEU A 86 7.43 -11.64 -0.98
C LEU A 86 7.62 -10.75 -2.21
N LEU A 87 7.51 -11.32 -3.41
CA LEU A 87 7.57 -10.55 -4.65
C LEU A 87 6.42 -9.54 -4.72
N LEU A 88 5.21 -9.98 -4.40
CA LEU A 88 4.04 -9.09 -4.40
C LEU A 88 4.18 -7.97 -3.37
N VAL A 89 4.76 -8.27 -2.20
CA VAL A 89 5.02 -7.26 -1.18
C VAL A 89 6.05 -6.25 -1.68
N ALA A 90 7.08 -6.70 -2.39
CA ALA A 90 8.06 -5.79 -3.00
C ALA A 90 7.39 -4.87 -4.01
N ILE A 91 6.49 -5.39 -4.84
CA ILE A 91 5.72 -4.58 -5.80
C ILE A 91 4.86 -3.56 -5.04
N LEU A 92 4.27 -3.97 -3.92
CA LEU A 92 3.45 -3.08 -3.10
C LEU A 92 4.27 -1.94 -2.49
N VAL A 93 5.51 -2.23 -2.07
CA VAL A 93 6.43 -1.19 -1.59
C VAL A 93 6.75 -0.20 -2.71
N LEU A 94 6.99 -0.69 -3.92
CA LEU A 94 7.19 0.18 -5.08
C LEU A 94 5.96 1.03 -5.36
N TYR A 95 4.78 0.45 -5.22
CA TYR A 95 3.52 1.19 -5.36
C TYR A 95 3.42 2.31 -4.30
N HIS A 96 3.81 2.00 -3.06
CA HIS A 96 3.83 2.98 -1.98
C HIS A 96 4.76 4.16 -2.32
N VAL A 97 5.94 3.86 -2.85
CA VAL A 97 6.90 4.90 -3.28
C VAL A 97 6.31 5.71 -4.43
N ALA A 98 5.61 5.07 -5.37
CA ALA A 98 4.95 5.79 -6.46
C ALA A 98 3.87 6.74 -5.91
N CYS A 99 3.11 6.30 -4.90
CA CYS A 99 2.14 7.17 -4.23
C CYS A 99 2.82 8.37 -3.59
N ALA A 100 3.99 8.16 -2.97
CA ALA A 100 4.76 9.25 -2.37
C ALA A 100 5.20 10.26 -3.43
N ASN A 101 5.65 9.79 -4.59
CA ASN A 101 6.05 10.65 -5.69
C ASN A 101 4.86 11.46 -6.23
N PHE A 102 3.69 10.83 -6.36
CA PHE A 102 2.49 11.54 -6.79
C PHE A 102 2.04 12.56 -5.74
N LEU A 103 2.20 12.23 -4.45
CA LEU A 103 1.92 13.16 -3.37
C LEU A 103 2.75 14.44 -3.53
N LEU A 104 4.05 14.28 -3.80
CA LEU A 104 4.96 15.41 -4.01
C LEU A 104 4.59 16.18 -5.27
N ASP A 105 4.21 15.50 -6.35
CA ASP A 105 3.79 16.15 -7.59
C ASP A 105 2.56 17.03 -7.35
N PHE A 106 1.58 16.54 -6.63
CA PHE A 106 0.40 17.34 -6.29
C PHE A 106 0.74 18.47 -5.33
N LYS A 107 1.61 18.20 -4.35
CA LYS A 107 2.02 19.21 -3.38
C LYS A 107 2.67 20.43 -4.06
N HIS A 108 3.44 20.17 -5.11
CA HIS A 108 4.15 21.21 -5.85
C HIS A 108 3.45 21.61 -7.14
N ASP A 109 2.20 21.19 -7.32
CA ASP A 109 1.39 21.50 -8.51
C ASP A 109 2.05 21.07 -9.82
N ARG A 110 2.73 19.91 -9.78
CA ARG A 110 3.44 19.34 -10.94
C ARG A 110 2.78 18.09 -11.49
N ASN A 111 1.51 17.86 -11.18
CA ASN A 111 0.81 16.68 -11.66
C ASN A 111 0.72 16.67 -13.18
N ARG A 112 1.12 15.55 -13.79
CA ARG A 112 1.13 15.36 -15.25
C ARG A 112 0.10 14.32 -15.71
N HIS A 113 -0.57 13.65 -14.78
CA HIS A 113 -1.44 12.53 -15.09
C HIS A 113 -2.89 12.93 -14.97
N SER A 114 -3.74 12.30 -15.81
CA SER A 114 -5.18 12.53 -15.79
C SER A 114 -5.85 11.73 -14.67
N HIS A 115 -7.09 12.09 -14.37
CA HIS A 115 -7.88 11.33 -13.40
C HIS A 115 -8.11 9.88 -13.86
N VAL A 116 -8.13 9.64 -15.17
CA VAL A 116 -8.26 8.28 -15.70
C VAL A 116 -7.05 7.43 -15.34
N PHE A 117 -5.84 7.99 -15.45
CA PHE A 117 -4.62 7.31 -15.03
C PHE A 117 -4.70 6.87 -13.57
N TYR A 118 -5.14 7.75 -12.67
CA TYR A 118 -5.22 7.42 -11.25
C TYR A 118 -6.31 6.40 -10.94
N ARG A 119 -7.38 6.35 -11.73
CA ARG A 119 -8.40 5.32 -11.58
C ARG A 119 -7.81 3.93 -11.82
N TRP A 120 -7.07 3.76 -12.91
CA TRP A 120 -6.41 2.49 -13.22
C TRP A 120 -5.32 2.17 -12.19
N PHE A 121 -4.56 3.18 -11.78
CA PHE A 121 -3.55 3.03 -10.75
C PHE A 121 -4.16 2.54 -9.43
N ASN A 122 -5.37 3.00 -9.10
CA ASN A 122 -6.07 2.60 -7.88
C ASN A 122 -6.52 1.13 -7.87
N GLU A 123 -6.59 0.49 -9.04
CA GLU A 123 -7.00 -0.92 -9.13
C GLU A 123 -5.88 -1.89 -8.74
N LEU A 124 -4.64 -1.46 -8.81
CA LEU A 124 -3.50 -2.36 -8.57
C LEU A 124 -3.47 -2.94 -7.14
N PRO A 125 -3.67 -2.16 -6.07
CA PRO A 125 -3.62 -2.73 -4.72
C PRO A 125 -4.68 -3.80 -4.47
N VAL A 126 -5.84 -3.69 -5.10
CA VAL A 126 -6.92 -4.68 -4.96
C VAL A 126 -6.44 -6.03 -5.47
N LEU A 127 -5.81 -6.04 -6.65
CA LEU A 127 -5.28 -7.27 -7.24
C LEU A 127 -4.19 -7.88 -6.36
N ILE A 128 -3.31 -7.04 -5.84
CA ILE A 128 -2.23 -7.48 -4.96
C ILE A 128 -2.80 -8.05 -3.67
N LEU A 129 -3.79 -7.39 -3.07
CA LEU A 129 -4.42 -7.86 -1.84
C LEU A 129 -5.03 -9.25 -2.03
N VAL A 130 -5.80 -9.44 -3.09
CA VAL A 130 -6.43 -10.73 -3.39
C VAL A 130 -5.35 -11.81 -3.54
N ALA A 131 -4.31 -11.52 -4.30
CA ALA A 131 -3.22 -12.48 -4.53
C ALA A 131 -2.49 -12.83 -3.23
N VAL A 132 -2.16 -11.82 -2.41
CA VAL A 132 -1.42 -12.02 -1.16
C VAL A 132 -2.24 -12.85 -0.18
N VAL A 133 -3.53 -12.54 -0.03
CA VAL A 133 -4.41 -13.25 0.90
C VAL A 133 -4.58 -14.71 0.45
N LEU A 134 -4.79 -14.93 -0.85
CA LEU A 134 -4.93 -16.30 -1.37
C LEU A 134 -3.66 -17.12 -1.18
N LEU A 135 -2.49 -16.52 -1.46
CA LEU A 135 -1.22 -17.21 -1.27
C LEU A 135 -0.96 -17.55 0.19
N ALA A 136 -1.26 -16.62 1.10
CA ALA A 136 -1.03 -16.84 2.53
C ALA A 136 -2.01 -17.85 3.14
N THR A 137 -3.24 -17.88 2.64
CA THR A 137 -4.30 -18.74 3.17
C THR A 137 -4.26 -20.14 2.57
N LEU A 138 -4.20 -20.24 1.25
CA LEU A 138 -4.25 -21.51 0.53
C LEU A 138 -2.89 -22.20 0.43
N LYS A 139 -1.82 -21.42 0.41
CA LYS A 139 -0.45 -21.93 0.28
C LYS A 139 -0.34 -22.96 -0.84
N PRO A 140 -0.74 -22.58 -2.09
CA PRO A 140 -0.96 -23.56 -3.17
C PRO A 140 0.31 -24.26 -3.65
N PHE A 141 1.48 -23.71 -3.39
CA PHE A 141 2.75 -24.31 -3.77
C PHE A 141 3.87 -23.79 -2.86
#